data_111aa5d8fc86f0f867968211d31a0ab8
#
_entry.id   111aa5d8fc86f0f867968211d31a0ab8
#
_cell.length_a   1.000
_cell.length_b   1.000
_cell.length_c   1.000
_cell.angle_alpha   90.00
_cell.angle_beta   90.00
_cell.angle_gamma   90.00
#
_symmetry.space_group_name_H-M   'P 1'
#
loop_
_entity.id
_entity.type
_entity.pdbx_description
1 polymer ?
#
loop_
_entity_poly.entity_id
_entity_poly.type
_entity_poly.pdbx_seq_one_letter_code
_entity_poly.pdbx_strand_id
1 'polypeptide(L)'
;MNFTEEFYEGLANLFYAVSMADKNMTVEEKKSIVKRVEKNWSNSDKSGSEQVYKTLRSLIKDKLSSEEAYENFKNYYLTHQEEFSKDVIHDLLVAAHEISNSTAGKNKSELIILAKLYKLFKLA
;
A
#
# COMPACT_ATOMS: atom_id res chain seq x y z
N MET A 1 13.39 1.32 14.67
CA MET A 1 12.97 0.00 14.20
C MET A 1 13.14 -0.09 12.69
N ASN A 2 13.80 -1.14 12.24
CA ASN A 2 13.99 -1.34 10.81
C ASN A 2 12.92 -2.29 10.27
N PHE A 3 12.32 -1.90 9.16
CA PHE A 3 11.34 -2.73 8.48
C PHE A 3 12.04 -3.62 7.45
N THR A 4 11.49 -4.81 7.20
CA THR A 4 12.09 -5.77 6.27
C THR A 4 11.73 -5.44 4.82
N GLU A 5 12.47 -6.03 3.87
CA GLU A 5 12.13 -5.90 2.45
C GLU A 5 10.71 -6.41 2.18
N GLU A 6 10.33 -7.53 2.82
CA GLU A 6 9.02 -8.13 2.63
C GLU A 6 7.92 -7.19 3.12
N PHE A 7 8.17 -6.45 4.22
CA PHE A 7 7.23 -5.45 4.71
C PHE A 7 6.99 -4.37 3.65
N TYR A 8 8.06 -3.88 3.04
CA TYR A 8 7.95 -2.85 1.99
C TYR A 8 7.27 -3.38 0.73
N GLU A 9 7.53 -4.64 0.37
CA GLU A 9 6.81 -5.26 -0.75
C GLU A 9 5.31 -5.34 -0.45
N GLY A 10 4.97 -5.69 0.79
CA GLY A 10 3.58 -5.72 1.25
C GLY A 10 2.92 -4.35 1.13
N LEU A 11 3.59 -3.29 1.58
CA LEU A 11 3.08 -1.93 1.46
C LEU A 11 2.86 -1.54 0.00
N ALA A 12 3.83 -1.88 -0.86
CA ALA A 12 3.71 -1.57 -2.29
C ALA A 12 2.49 -2.26 -2.90
N ASN A 13 2.27 -3.53 -2.55
CA ASN A 13 1.10 -4.25 -3.03
C ASN A 13 -0.19 -3.60 -2.56
N LEU A 14 -0.26 -3.21 -1.29
CA LEU A 14 -1.46 -2.56 -0.76
C LEU A 14 -1.75 -1.25 -1.48
N PHE A 15 -0.76 -0.38 -1.57
CA PHE A 15 -0.97 0.94 -2.17
C PHE A 15 -1.21 0.85 -3.68
N TYR A 16 -0.58 -0.13 -4.33
CA TYR A 16 -0.89 -0.45 -5.72
C TYR A 16 -2.37 -0.86 -5.86
N ALA A 17 -2.84 -1.73 -4.95
CA ALA A 17 -4.23 -2.18 -4.98
C ALA A 17 -5.20 -1.01 -4.86
N VAL A 18 -4.92 -0.06 -3.94
CA VAL A 18 -5.76 1.13 -3.77
C VAL A 18 -5.75 1.99 -5.02
N SER A 19 -4.56 2.28 -5.57
CA SER A 19 -4.43 3.09 -6.78
C SER A 19 -5.06 2.43 -8.00
N MET A 20 -4.89 1.13 -8.15
CA MET A 20 -5.39 0.40 -9.32
C MET A 20 -6.85 -0.02 -9.21
N ALA A 21 -7.52 0.37 -8.13
CA ALA A 21 -8.95 0.06 -7.99
C ALA A 21 -9.78 0.66 -9.12
N ASP A 22 -9.32 1.78 -9.69
CA ASP A 22 -9.95 2.39 -10.88
C ASP A 22 -9.26 1.96 -12.19
N LYS A 23 -8.40 0.94 -12.10
CA LYS A 23 -7.67 0.34 -13.24
C LYS A 23 -6.65 1.26 -13.89
N ASN A 24 -6.14 2.25 -13.13
CA ASN A 24 -5.17 3.19 -13.66
C ASN A 24 -4.23 3.68 -12.56
N MET A 25 -2.93 3.69 -12.87
CA MET A 25 -1.93 4.28 -11.97
C MET A 25 -1.07 5.23 -12.77
N THR A 26 -1.10 6.50 -12.41
CA THR A 26 -0.30 7.52 -13.07
C THR A 26 1.11 7.57 -12.47
N VAL A 27 2.02 8.26 -13.17
CA VAL A 27 3.37 8.49 -12.67
C VAL A 27 3.32 9.29 -11.37
N GLU A 28 2.42 10.26 -11.28
CA GLU A 28 2.23 11.07 -10.07
C GLU A 28 1.78 10.24 -8.89
N GLU A 29 0.88 9.30 -9.11
CA GLU A 29 0.41 8.40 -8.07
C GLU A 29 1.54 7.50 -7.57
N LYS A 30 2.36 6.97 -8.47
CA LYS A 30 3.51 6.16 -8.10
C LYS A 30 4.50 6.96 -7.25
N LYS A 31 4.80 8.19 -7.66
CA LYS A 31 5.68 9.07 -6.90
C LYS A 31 5.11 9.40 -5.52
N SER A 32 3.80 9.63 -5.45
CA SER A 32 3.12 9.92 -4.19
C SER A 32 3.25 8.74 -3.22
N ILE A 33 3.07 7.51 -3.70
CA ILE A 33 3.22 6.32 -2.87
C ILE A 33 4.64 6.24 -2.30
N VAL A 34 5.65 6.39 -3.14
CA VAL A 34 7.05 6.30 -2.71
C VAL A 34 7.36 7.36 -1.65
N LYS A 35 6.87 8.59 -1.86
CA LYS A 35 7.09 9.68 -0.89
C LYS A 35 6.44 9.38 0.46
N ARG A 36 5.24 8.83 0.47
CA ARG A 36 4.54 8.50 1.71
C ARG A 36 5.25 7.41 2.48
N VAL A 37 5.76 6.39 1.77
CA VAL A 37 6.54 5.34 2.42
C VAL A 37 7.80 5.91 3.03
N GLU A 38 8.50 6.76 2.29
CA GLU A 38 9.71 7.40 2.77
C GLU A 38 9.46 8.25 4.02
N LYS A 39 8.33 8.95 4.04
CA LYS A 39 7.96 9.80 5.18
C LYS A 39 7.60 8.98 6.43
N ASN A 40 6.85 7.90 6.27
CA ASN A 40 6.26 7.20 7.41
C ASN A 40 7.01 5.94 7.85
N TRP A 41 7.72 5.29 6.95
CA TRP A 41 8.31 3.98 7.24
C TRP A 41 9.76 3.84 6.75
N SER A 42 10.46 4.94 6.56
CA SER A 42 11.82 4.82 6.03
C SER A 42 12.79 4.30 7.08
N ASN A 43 13.69 3.44 6.62
CA ASN A 43 14.87 3.10 7.37
C ASN A 43 15.89 4.23 7.16
N SER A 44 16.94 4.26 7.99
CA SER A 44 17.94 5.31 7.93
C SER A 44 18.65 5.42 6.56
N ASP A 45 18.70 4.34 5.81
CA ASP A 45 19.40 4.26 4.51
C ASP A 45 18.47 4.41 3.30
N LYS A 46 17.20 4.70 3.53
CA LYS A 46 16.17 4.85 2.47
C LYS A 46 15.95 3.62 1.61
N SER A 47 16.44 2.46 2.03
CA SER A 47 16.27 1.22 1.27
C SER A 47 14.80 0.85 1.09
N GLY A 48 13.94 1.25 2.03
CA GLY A 48 12.51 0.96 1.98
C GLY A 48 11.82 1.61 0.80
N SER A 49 12.05 2.91 0.58
CA SER A 49 11.41 3.61 -0.54
C SER A 49 11.90 3.06 -1.87
N GLU A 50 13.15 2.67 -1.96
CA GLU A 50 13.70 2.03 -3.16
C GLU A 50 13.02 0.68 -3.41
N GLN A 51 12.83 -0.10 -2.37
CA GLN A 51 12.17 -1.41 -2.48
C GLN A 51 10.72 -1.25 -2.95
N VAL A 52 10.00 -0.27 -2.41
CA VAL A 52 8.64 0.02 -2.84
C VAL A 52 8.62 0.41 -4.32
N TYR A 53 9.53 1.27 -4.73
CA TYR A 53 9.61 1.69 -6.14
C TYR A 53 9.82 0.49 -7.08
N LYS A 54 10.77 -0.37 -6.74
CA LYS A 54 11.04 -1.59 -7.52
C LYS A 54 9.82 -2.50 -7.60
N THR A 55 9.15 -2.69 -6.47
CA THR A 55 7.97 -3.55 -6.41
C THR A 55 6.85 -2.98 -7.26
N LEU A 56 6.59 -1.67 -7.15
CA LEU A 56 5.55 -1.03 -7.97
C LEU A 56 5.83 -1.21 -9.45
N ARG A 57 7.08 -1.04 -9.88
CA ARG A 57 7.46 -1.24 -11.27
C ARG A 57 7.16 -2.67 -11.74
N SER A 58 7.48 -3.64 -10.89
CA SER A 58 7.24 -5.05 -11.19
C SER A 58 5.74 -5.34 -11.33
N LEU A 59 4.94 -4.82 -10.39
CA LEU A 59 3.49 -5.03 -10.42
C LEU A 59 2.86 -4.42 -11.68
N ILE A 60 3.32 -3.22 -12.05
CA ILE A 60 2.84 -2.56 -13.26
C ILE A 60 3.23 -3.36 -14.51
N LYS A 61 4.48 -3.80 -14.57
CA LYS A 61 4.97 -4.59 -15.70
C LYS A 61 4.19 -5.89 -15.87
N ASP A 62 3.88 -6.54 -14.76
CA ASP A 62 3.17 -7.81 -14.74
C ASP A 62 1.66 -7.63 -14.84
N LYS A 63 1.19 -6.39 -14.88
CA LYS A 63 -0.24 -6.03 -15.01
C LYS A 63 -1.10 -6.71 -13.95
N LEU A 64 -0.63 -6.73 -12.70
CA LEU A 64 -1.41 -7.30 -11.62
C LEU A 64 -2.72 -6.54 -11.46
N SER A 65 -3.78 -7.28 -11.15
CA SER A 65 -5.05 -6.65 -10.82
C SER A 65 -5.00 -6.07 -9.40
N SER A 66 -5.90 -5.14 -9.12
CA SER A 66 -6.06 -4.59 -7.78
C SER A 66 -6.33 -5.70 -6.76
N GLU A 67 -7.17 -6.67 -7.14
CA GLU A 67 -7.53 -7.79 -6.26
C GLU A 67 -6.34 -8.68 -5.95
N GLU A 68 -5.54 -9.01 -6.96
CA GLU A 68 -4.35 -9.83 -6.76
C GLU A 68 -3.34 -9.14 -5.83
N ALA A 69 -3.12 -7.86 -6.03
CA ALA A 69 -2.20 -7.10 -5.20
C ALA A 69 -2.72 -7.02 -3.76
N TYR A 70 -4.02 -6.80 -3.58
CA TYR A 70 -4.61 -6.78 -2.25
C TYR A 70 -4.42 -8.13 -1.54
N GLU A 71 -4.63 -9.25 -2.25
CA GLU A 71 -4.42 -10.58 -1.67
C GLU A 71 -2.98 -10.81 -1.26
N ASN A 72 -2.02 -10.30 -2.03
CA ASN A 72 -0.61 -10.38 -1.65
C ASN A 72 -0.35 -9.66 -0.33
N PHE A 73 -0.90 -8.46 -0.16
CA PHE A 73 -0.78 -7.73 1.10
C PHE A 73 -1.46 -8.49 2.25
N LYS A 74 -2.68 -8.95 2.01
CA LYS A 74 -3.46 -9.66 3.02
C LYS A 74 -2.71 -10.90 3.54
N ASN A 75 -2.15 -11.68 2.62
CA ASN A 75 -1.39 -12.88 2.99
C ASN A 75 -0.16 -12.53 3.82
N TYR A 76 0.53 -11.47 3.45
CA TYR A 76 1.67 -10.99 4.24
C TYR A 76 1.23 -10.57 5.63
N TYR A 77 0.18 -9.76 5.72
CA TYR A 77 -0.33 -9.29 7.00
C TYR A 77 -0.71 -10.46 7.92
N LEU A 78 -1.43 -11.44 7.39
CA LEU A 78 -1.90 -12.56 8.21
C LEU A 78 -0.76 -13.40 8.78
N THR A 79 0.37 -13.45 8.10
CA THR A 79 1.53 -14.23 8.55
C THR A 79 2.55 -13.39 9.32
N HIS A 80 2.38 -12.07 9.38
CA HIS A 80 3.34 -11.17 10.03
C HIS A 80 2.63 -10.09 10.87
N GLN A 81 1.57 -10.48 11.57
CA GLN A 81 0.77 -9.51 12.34
C GLN A 81 1.58 -8.76 13.39
N GLU A 82 2.64 -9.36 13.91
CA GLU A 82 3.51 -8.75 14.90
C GLU A 82 4.23 -7.49 14.37
N GLU A 83 4.32 -7.35 13.05
CA GLU A 83 4.94 -6.16 12.44
C GLU A 83 3.97 -4.99 12.32
N PHE A 84 2.68 -5.24 12.57
CA PHE A 84 1.64 -4.25 12.38
C PHE A 84 1.10 -3.76 13.73
N SER A 85 1.86 -2.87 14.38
CA SER A 85 1.43 -2.22 15.60
C SER A 85 0.23 -1.31 15.30
N LYS A 86 -0.43 -0.82 16.36
CA LYS A 86 -1.55 0.12 16.21
C LYS A 86 -1.12 1.37 15.43
N ASP A 87 0.09 1.85 15.68
CA ASP A 87 0.62 3.04 15.00
C ASP A 87 0.86 2.76 13.52
N VAL A 88 1.41 1.59 13.18
CA VAL A 88 1.63 1.20 11.79
C VAL A 88 0.29 1.10 11.06
N ILE A 89 -0.70 0.46 11.68
CA ILE A 89 -2.04 0.32 11.09
C ILE A 89 -2.67 1.70 10.87
N HIS A 90 -2.57 2.59 11.86
CA HIS A 90 -3.12 3.94 11.74
C HIS A 90 -2.48 4.70 10.57
N ASP A 91 -1.16 4.73 10.50
CA ASP A 91 -0.44 5.42 9.43
C ASP A 91 -0.76 4.82 8.06
N LEU A 92 -0.91 3.51 8.03
CA LEU A 92 -1.23 2.78 6.81
C LEU A 92 -2.62 3.18 6.27
N LEU A 93 -3.61 3.27 7.18
CA LEU A 93 -4.96 3.68 6.80
C LEU A 93 -5.00 5.13 6.33
N VAL A 94 -4.28 6.02 7.03
CA VAL A 94 -4.19 7.42 6.62
C VAL A 94 -3.59 7.52 5.22
N ALA A 95 -2.49 6.81 4.97
CA ALA A 95 -1.85 6.82 3.66
C ALA A 95 -2.77 6.27 2.57
N ALA A 96 -3.49 5.18 2.86
CA ALA A 96 -4.42 4.58 1.90
C ALA A 96 -5.54 5.56 1.53
N HIS A 97 -6.09 6.28 2.51
CA HIS A 97 -7.10 7.31 2.25
C HIS A 97 -6.54 8.44 1.40
N GLU A 98 -5.35 8.92 1.72
CA GLU A 98 -4.72 10.00 0.97
C GLU A 98 -4.43 9.60 -0.48
N ILE A 99 -3.95 8.38 -0.68
CA ILE A 99 -3.68 7.88 -2.02
C ILE A 99 -4.98 7.78 -2.84
N SER A 100 -6.06 7.31 -2.22
CA SER A 100 -7.35 7.19 -2.91
C SER A 100 -7.96 8.54 -3.25
N ASN A 101 -7.56 9.61 -2.56
CA ASN A 101 -8.07 10.97 -2.81
C ASN A 101 -7.17 11.80 -3.72
N SER A 102 -6.08 11.23 -4.22
CA SER A 102 -5.02 12.02 -4.87
C SER A 102 -5.39 12.59 -6.24
N THR A 103 -6.44 12.09 -6.89
CA THR A 103 -6.83 12.59 -8.21
C THR A 103 -8.21 13.25 -8.19
N ALA A 104 -9.29 12.49 -8.19
CA ALA A 104 -10.64 13.03 -8.35
C ALA A 104 -11.58 12.63 -7.20
N GLY A 105 -11.00 12.32 -6.04
CA GLY A 105 -11.78 11.79 -4.92
C GLY A 105 -11.94 10.29 -5.04
N LYS A 106 -12.57 9.69 -4.01
CA LYS A 106 -12.75 8.25 -3.98
C LYS A 106 -13.84 7.80 -4.92
N ASN A 107 -13.56 6.79 -5.73
CA ASN A 107 -14.60 6.13 -6.50
C ASN A 107 -15.10 4.89 -5.72
N LYS A 108 -16.13 4.24 -6.27
CA LYS A 108 -16.75 3.09 -5.61
C LYS A 108 -15.75 1.94 -5.40
N SER A 109 -14.90 1.68 -6.39
CA SER A 109 -13.91 0.60 -6.30
C SER A 109 -12.90 0.83 -5.19
N GLU A 110 -12.44 2.07 -5.03
CA GLU A 110 -11.53 2.44 -3.95
C GLU A 110 -12.19 2.29 -2.58
N LEU A 111 -13.46 2.66 -2.46
CA LEU A 111 -14.20 2.49 -1.21
C LEU A 111 -14.32 1.03 -0.83
N ILE A 112 -14.50 0.13 -1.81
CA ILE A 112 -14.57 -1.30 -1.56
C ILE A 112 -13.24 -1.82 -1.00
N ILE A 113 -12.11 -1.40 -1.57
CA ILE A 113 -10.79 -1.81 -1.08
C ILE A 113 -10.57 -1.31 0.36
N LEU A 114 -10.92 -0.05 0.62
CA LEU A 114 -10.78 0.51 1.96
C LEU A 114 -11.64 -0.24 2.99
N ALA A 115 -12.89 -0.60 2.60
CA ALA A 115 -13.76 -1.36 3.48
C ALA A 115 -13.17 -2.74 3.79
N LYS A 116 -12.60 -3.41 2.80
CA LYS A 116 -11.91 -4.68 3.02
C LYS A 116 -10.75 -4.54 4.00
N LEU A 117 -10.02 -3.44 3.90
CA LEU A 117 -8.87 -3.18 4.77
C LEU A 117 -9.32 -2.98 6.22
N TYR A 118 -10.38 -2.21 6.44
CA TYR A 118 -10.93 -2.03 7.79
C TYR A 118 -11.37 -3.36 8.40
N LYS A 119 -12.02 -4.20 7.61
CA LYS A 119 -12.43 -5.54 8.07
C LYS A 119 -11.21 -6.40 8.41
N LEU A 120 -10.19 -6.35 7.57
CA LEU A 120 -8.97 -7.14 7.79
C LEU A 120 -8.33 -6.77 9.12
N PHE A 121 -8.30 -5.49 9.46
CA PHE A 121 -7.74 -5.02 10.73
C PHE A 121 -8.74 -5.08 11.89
N LYS A 122 -9.94 -5.57 11.64
CA LYS A 122 -11.03 -5.71 12.65
C LYS A 122 -11.46 -4.37 13.25
N LEU A 123 -11.56 -3.36 12.40
CA LEU A 123 -11.96 -2.01 12.80
C LEU A 123 -13.39 -1.66 12.35
N ALA A 124 -14.04 -2.54 11.61
CA ALA A 124 -15.40 -2.31 11.14
C ALA A 124 -16.39 -3.24 11.84
#